data_87d507451b8700d1c0c6c4284a01018c
#
_entry.id   87d507451b8700d1c0c6c4284a01018c
#
_cell.length_a   1.000
_cell.length_b   1.000
_cell.length_c   1.000
_cell.angle_alpha   90.00
_cell.angle_beta   90.00
_cell.angle_gamma   90.00
#
_symmetry.space_group_name_H-M   'P 1'
#
loop_
_entity.id
_entity.type
_entity.pdbx_description
1 polymer ?
#
loop_
_entity_poly.entity_id
_entity_poly.type
_entity_poly.pdbx_seq_one_letter_code
_entity_poly.pdbx_strand_id
1 'polypeptide(L)'
;MNKIAFIYPGQGAQKAGMGKDFYAYSPLAAEIYDKASEILNIDMKALCFEENDLLDQTEYTQAAMVTTCLAMTAVLEDAGLHPDVTAGLSLGEYCAIAVAGGMITEDAIRLVRKRGIFMQNTVPKGEGAMAAVIGAETELIEKCLAPIEDVSIANYNCPGQIVITGKKLAVEQAVETLKAAGVRRCVMLNVSGPFHSPMMIPAGEALDQEMTDMQWSELKIPYVTNVTAEYVTDIHETRALLAKQVASSVRWQASMERMIADGVDIFVEIGPGKTLAGFMRKINRNAKVYTVNTVDDAQKVIEEFRQLII
;
A
#
# COMPACT_ATOMS: atom_id res chain seq x y z
N MET A 1 2.82 0.99 27.94
CA MET A 1 3.64 0.43 26.85
C MET A 1 3.34 1.24 25.60
N ASN A 2 4.36 1.52 24.80
CA ASN A 2 4.16 2.18 23.50
C ASN A 2 3.41 1.22 22.58
N LYS A 3 2.40 1.73 21.88
CA LYS A 3 1.63 0.96 20.89
C LYS A 3 2.24 1.14 19.51
N ILE A 4 2.55 0.04 18.84
CA ILE A 4 3.34 0.02 17.60
C ILE A 4 2.45 -0.35 16.43
N ALA A 5 2.52 0.42 15.35
CA ALA A 5 1.93 0.07 14.06
C ALA A 5 3.02 -0.26 13.03
N PHE A 6 2.87 -1.39 12.31
CA PHE A 6 3.61 -1.60 11.07
C PHE A 6 2.78 -1.09 9.91
N ILE A 7 3.39 -0.27 9.07
CA ILE A 7 2.73 0.33 7.90
C ILE A 7 3.52 0.00 6.62
N TYR A 8 2.77 -0.30 5.55
CA TYR A 8 3.32 -0.82 4.31
C TYR A 8 3.03 0.10 3.13
N PRO A 9 4.07 0.49 2.33
CA PRO A 9 3.88 1.36 1.18
C PRO A 9 3.09 0.69 0.06
N GLY A 10 2.52 1.53 -0.80
CA GLY A 10 1.85 1.12 -2.03
C GLY A 10 2.75 1.16 -3.25
N GLN A 11 2.14 0.93 -4.42
CA GLN A 11 2.77 1.07 -5.72
C GLN A 11 3.33 2.49 -5.93
N GLY A 12 4.48 2.59 -6.56
CA GLY A 12 5.23 3.84 -6.78
C GLY A 12 6.46 3.98 -5.85
N ALA A 13 6.61 3.10 -4.87
CA ALA A 13 7.79 3.05 -4.00
C ALA A 13 8.86 2.05 -4.48
N GLN A 14 8.55 1.18 -5.45
CA GLN A 14 9.46 0.16 -5.98
C GLN A 14 10.71 0.79 -6.61
N LYS A 15 11.82 0.09 -6.45
CA LYS A 15 13.11 0.44 -7.08
C LYS A 15 13.98 -0.81 -7.24
N ALA A 16 14.80 -0.86 -8.28
CA ALA A 16 15.81 -1.91 -8.42
C ALA A 16 16.75 -1.93 -7.20
N GLY A 17 17.11 -3.11 -6.77
CA GLY A 17 17.93 -3.35 -5.56
C GLY A 17 17.14 -3.47 -4.27
N MET A 18 15.80 -3.25 -4.26
CA MET A 18 14.98 -3.35 -3.06
C MET A 18 15.05 -4.75 -2.43
N GLY A 19 15.41 -4.83 -1.15
CA GLY A 19 15.46 -6.07 -0.37
C GLY A 19 16.64 -7.00 -0.68
N LYS A 20 17.57 -6.63 -1.59
CA LYS A 20 18.74 -7.42 -1.93
C LYS A 20 19.66 -7.68 -0.72
N ASP A 21 19.85 -6.68 0.10
CA ASP A 21 20.62 -6.76 1.34
C ASP A 21 19.93 -7.67 2.38
N PHE A 22 18.61 -7.62 2.50
CA PHE A 22 17.82 -8.51 3.35
C PHE A 22 17.92 -9.97 2.90
N TYR A 23 17.85 -10.21 1.59
CA TYR A 23 18.06 -11.56 1.03
C TYR A 23 19.43 -12.12 1.41
N ALA A 24 20.48 -11.30 1.35
CA ALA A 24 21.83 -11.72 1.71
C ALA A 24 22.03 -11.86 3.23
N TYR A 25 21.29 -11.09 4.03
CA TYR A 25 21.43 -11.02 5.47
C TYR A 25 20.70 -12.14 6.22
N SER A 26 19.50 -12.51 5.78
CA SER A 26 18.60 -13.38 6.54
C SER A 26 18.11 -14.57 5.70
N PRO A 27 18.29 -15.80 6.19
CA PRO A 27 17.70 -16.99 5.56
C PRO A 27 16.17 -16.92 5.45
N LEU A 28 15.48 -16.30 6.42
CA LEU A 28 14.03 -16.12 6.37
C LEU A 28 13.60 -15.19 5.23
N ALA A 29 14.32 -14.07 5.05
CA ALA A 29 14.07 -13.18 3.93
C ALA A 29 14.37 -13.88 2.59
N ALA A 30 15.47 -14.62 2.49
CA ALA A 30 15.82 -15.39 1.30
C ALA A 30 14.74 -16.43 0.95
N GLU A 31 14.24 -17.17 1.93
CA GLU A 31 13.17 -18.14 1.74
C GLU A 31 11.90 -17.53 1.14
N ILE A 32 11.50 -16.32 1.59
CA ILE A 32 10.32 -15.63 1.04
C ILE A 32 10.50 -15.29 -0.44
N TYR A 33 11.68 -14.78 -0.84
CA TYR A 33 11.98 -14.49 -2.25
C TYR A 33 12.03 -15.75 -3.10
N ASP A 34 12.64 -16.82 -2.60
CA ASP A 34 12.78 -18.08 -3.32
C ASP A 34 11.41 -18.76 -3.49
N LYS A 35 10.58 -18.78 -2.45
CA LYS A 35 9.19 -19.25 -2.53
C LYS A 35 8.33 -18.39 -3.47
N ALA A 36 8.48 -17.07 -3.43
CA ALA A 36 7.78 -16.20 -4.36
C ALA A 36 8.14 -16.50 -5.82
N SER A 37 9.42 -16.79 -6.08
CA SER A 37 9.88 -17.18 -7.41
C SER A 37 9.24 -18.50 -7.85
N GLU A 38 9.19 -19.49 -6.97
CA GLU A 38 8.61 -20.80 -7.24
C GLU A 38 7.09 -20.71 -7.53
N ILE A 39 6.32 -20.07 -6.64
CA ILE A 39 4.86 -20.02 -6.74
C ILE A 39 4.35 -19.16 -7.88
N LEU A 40 5.10 -18.14 -8.29
CA LEU A 40 4.73 -17.25 -9.39
C LEU A 40 5.37 -17.64 -10.74
N ASN A 41 6.35 -18.53 -10.72
CA ASN A 41 7.21 -18.84 -11.86
C ASN A 41 7.85 -17.58 -12.47
N ILE A 42 8.35 -16.69 -11.58
CA ILE A 42 9.03 -15.43 -11.90
C ILE A 42 10.34 -15.40 -11.14
N ASP A 43 11.44 -15.03 -11.78
CA ASP A 43 12.68 -14.76 -11.05
C ASP A 43 12.53 -13.47 -10.23
N MET A 44 12.08 -13.61 -8.97
CA MET A 44 11.85 -12.49 -8.07
C MET A 44 13.12 -11.76 -7.70
N LYS A 45 14.27 -12.44 -7.73
CA LYS A 45 15.57 -11.81 -7.48
C LYS A 45 15.96 -10.90 -8.65
N ALA A 46 15.89 -11.39 -9.87
CA ALA A 46 16.12 -10.57 -11.05
C ALA A 46 15.12 -9.39 -11.10
N LEU A 47 13.83 -9.64 -10.82
CA LEU A 47 12.78 -8.62 -10.83
C LEU A 47 13.03 -7.51 -9.80
N CYS A 48 13.43 -7.87 -8.57
CA CYS A 48 13.57 -6.91 -7.47
C CYS A 48 14.97 -6.30 -7.36
N PHE A 49 16.04 -7.06 -7.73
CA PHE A 49 17.41 -6.67 -7.43
C PHE A 49 18.16 -6.03 -8.59
N GLU A 50 17.66 -6.18 -9.81
CA GLU A 50 18.30 -5.71 -11.04
C GLU A 50 17.43 -4.68 -11.75
N GLU A 51 18.05 -3.80 -12.53
CA GLU A 51 17.35 -2.88 -13.42
C GLU A 51 16.64 -3.67 -14.53
N ASN A 52 15.33 -3.46 -14.68
CA ASN A 52 14.52 -4.12 -15.68
C ASN A 52 13.25 -3.33 -16.00
N ASP A 53 12.61 -3.62 -17.14
CA ASP A 53 11.39 -2.93 -17.59
C ASP A 53 10.09 -3.53 -17.01
N LEU A 54 10.18 -4.65 -16.26
CA LEU A 54 9.01 -5.32 -15.69
C LEU A 54 8.58 -4.73 -14.35
N LEU A 55 9.54 -4.25 -13.55
CA LEU A 55 9.28 -3.81 -12.18
C LEU A 55 8.24 -2.69 -12.10
N ASP A 56 8.12 -1.84 -13.12
CA ASP A 56 7.15 -0.76 -13.19
C ASP A 56 5.80 -1.16 -13.83
N GLN A 57 5.65 -2.40 -14.27
CA GLN A 57 4.38 -2.93 -14.73
C GLN A 57 3.56 -3.40 -13.52
N THR A 58 2.32 -2.91 -13.38
CA THR A 58 1.48 -3.12 -12.19
C THR A 58 1.41 -4.57 -11.74
N GLU A 59 1.25 -5.51 -12.65
CA GLU A 59 1.18 -6.94 -12.36
C GLU A 59 2.45 -7.52 -11.74
N TYR A 60 3.63 -6.96 -12.05
CA TYR A 60 4.91 -7.34 -11.46
C TYR A 60 5.23 -6.50 -10.23
N THR A 61 4.96 -5.19 -10.27
CA THR A 61 5.18 -4.28 -9.15
C THR A 61 4.53 -4.79 -7.88
N GLN A 62 3.26 -5.22 -7.95
CA GLN A 62 2.51 -5.62 -6.76
C GLN A 62 3.13 -6.84 -6.09
N ALA A 63 3.48 -7.88 -6.86
CA ALA A 63 4.14 -9.07 -6.33
C ALA A 63 5.52 -8.76 -5.75
N ALA A 64 6.32 -7.96 -6.47
CA ALA A 64 7.66 -7.55 -6.04
C ALA A 64 7.63 -6.78 -4.71
N MET A 65 6.71 -5.81 -4.58
CA MET A 65 6.57 -5.00 -3.38
C MET A 65 6.14 -5.82 -2.17
N VAL A 66 5.10 -6.65 -2.30
CA VAL A 66 4.61 -7.48 -1.19
C VAL A 66 5.66 -8.49 -0.76
N THR A 67 6.33 -9.15 -1.70
CA THR A 67 7.46 -10.07 -1.39
C THR A 67 8.54 -9.34 -0.59
N THR A 68 8.96 -8.16 -1.05
CA THR A 68 10.01 -7.37 -0.40
C THR A 68 9.58 -6.92 1.01
N CYS A 69 8.38 -6.37 1.16
CA CYS A 69 7.89 -5.90 2.46
C CYS A 69 7.76 -7.05 3.47
N LEU A 70 7.25 -8.21 3.05
CA LEU A 70 7.13 -9.38 3.94
C LEU A 70 8.50 -9.98 4.30
N ALA A 71 9.45 -10.00 3.36
CA ALA A 71 10.83 -10.43 3.64
C ALA A 71 11.52 -9.51 4.67
N MET A 72 11.34 -8.20 4.56
CA MET A 72 11.83 -7.23 5.55
C MET A 72 11.15 -7.41 6.92
N THR A 73 9.83 -7.63 6.93
CA THR A 73 9.05 -7.84 8.16
C THR A 73 9.51 -9.09 8.90
N ALA A 74 9.78 -10.19 8.20
CA ALA A 74 10.25 -11.44 8.80
C ALA A 74 11.56 -11.24 9.60
N VAL A 75 12.45 -10.35 9.16
CA VAL A 75 13.69 -10.02 9.88
C VAL A 75 13.40 -9.23 11.17
N LEU A 76 12.43 -8.33 11.15
CA LEU A 76 12.05 -7.57 12.35
C LEU A 76 11.35 -8.49 13.37
N GLU A 77 10.46 -9.35 12.91
CA GLU A 77 9.72 -10.29 13.78
C GLU A 77 10.65 -11.34 14.39
N ASP A 78 11.63 -11.86 13.64
CA ASP A 78 12.67 -12.77 14.15
C ASP A 78 13.52 -12.12 15.24
N ALA A 79 13.73 -10.81 15.16
CA ALA A 79 14.42 -10.04 16.19
C ALA A 79 13.53 -9.68 17.40
N GLY A 80 12.25 -10.10 17.41
CA GLY A 80 11.28 -9.89 18.49
C GLY A 80 10.52 -8.57 18.41
N LEU A 81 10.57 -7.86 17.29
CA LEU A 81 9.79 -6.63 17.09
C LEU A 81 8.47 -6.99 16.39
N HIS A 82 7.37 -6.85 17.11
CA HIS A 82 6.02 -7.17 16.64
C HIS A 82 5.11 -5.95 16.73
N PRO A 83 4.15 -5.78 15.80
CA PRO A 83 3.17 -4.71 15.87
C PRO A 83 1.97 -5.06 16.76
N ASP A 84 1.30 -4.03 17.27
CA ASP A 84 -0.02 -4.12 17.92
C ASP A 84 -1.15 -3.97 16.89
N VAL A 85 -0.86 -3.35 15.76
CA VAL A 85 -1.78 -3.11 14.64
C VAL A 85 -1.00 -2.96 13.34
N THR A 86 -1.63 -3.30 12.23
CA THR A 86 -1.03 -3.14 10.91
C THR A 86 -1.92 -2.31 9.99
N ALA A 87 -1.32 -1.61 9.04
CA ALA A 87 -2.02 -0.93 7.95
C ALA A 87 -1.13 -0.92 6.70
N GLY A 88 -1.74 -0.82 5.52
CA GLY A 88 -0.99 -0.72 4.28
C GLY A 88 -1.73 0.13 3.25
N LEU A 89 -1.00 0.89 2.47
CA LEU A 89 -1.57 1.73 1.43
C LEU A 89 -1.82 0.91 0.17
N SER A 90 -3.09 0.74 -0.23
CA SER A 90 -3.50 -0.02 -1.41
C SER A 90 -2.93 -1.45 -1.41
N LEU A 91 -1.94 -1.78 -2.23
CA LEU A 91 -1.33 -3.12 -2.22
C LEU A 91 -0.68 -3.47 -0.87
N GLY A 92 -0.23 -2.49 -0.12
CA GLY A 92 0.37 -2.69 1.21
C GLY A 92 -0.62 -3.28 2.23
N GLU A 93 -1.93 -3.14 2.04
CA GLU A 93 -2.95 -3.76 2.90
C GLU A 93 -2.83 -5.30 2.91
N TYR A 94 -2.33 -5.91 1.83
CA TYR A 94 -2.07 -7.35 1.77
C TYR A 94 -0.93 -7.78 2.70
N CYS A 95 0.12 -6.95 2.81
CA CYS A 95 1.15 -7.15 3.83
C CYS A 95 0.56 -7.01 5.23
N ALA A 96 -0.25 -5.99 5.45
CA ALA A 96 -0.89 -5.74 6.74
C ALA A 96 -1.75 -6.94 7.20
N ILE A 97 -2.55 -7.51 6.31
CA ILE A 97 -3.41 -8.68 6.61
C ILE A 97 -2.55 -9.93 6.86
N ALA A 98 -1.50 -10.17 6.08
CA ALA A 98 -0.60 -11.31 6.27
C ALA A 98 0.11 -11.23 7.63
N VAL A 99 0.65 -10.08 7.98
CA VAL A 99 1.34 -9.86 9.27
C VAL A 99 0.36 -9.88 10.45
N ALA A 100 -0.88 -9.45 10.23
CA ALA A 100 -1.95 -9.62 11.22
C ALA A 100 -2.37 -11.10 11.42
N GLY A 101 -1.88 -12.01 10.59
CA GLY A 101 -2.15 -13.45 10.68
C GLY A 101 -3.34 -13.92 9.87
N GLY A 102 -4.00 -13.04 9.11
CA GLY A 102 -5.22 -13.36 8.35
C GLY A 102 -5.01 -14.23 7.12
N MET A 103 -3.81 -14.22 6.54
CA MET A 103 -3.41 -15.09 5.42
C MET A 103 -1.92 -15.42 5.51
N ILE A 104 -1.49 -16.51 4.91
CA ILE A 104 -0.08 -16.84 4.81
C ILE A 104 0.63 -15.99 3.76
N THR A 105 1.94 -15.85 3.89
CA THR A 105 2.79 -15.05 2.99
C THR A 105 2.62 -15.44 1.52
N GLU A 106 2.60 -16.72 1.23
CA GLU A 106 2.45 -17.26 -0.13
C GLU A 106 1.12 -16.88 -0.77
N ASP A 107 0.04 -16.90 0.00
CA ASP A 107 -1.29 -16.51 -0.51
C ASP A 107 -1.38 -15.00 -0.74
N ALA A 108 -0.78 -14.19 0.13
CA ALA A 108 -0.67 -12.75 -0.09
C ALA A 108 0.06 -12.43 -1.42
N ILE A 109 1.18 -13.12 -1.68
CA ILE A 109 1.99 -12.94 -2.90
C ILE A 109 1.21 -13.40 -4.14
N ARG A 110 0.55 -14.57 -4.10
CA ARG A 110 -0.30 -15.03 -5.22
C ARG A 110 -1.44 -14.08 -5.51
N LEU A 111 -2.13 -13.63 -4.45
CA LEU A 111 -3.31 -12.79 -4.57
C LEU A 111 -2.97 -11.41 -5.16
N VAL A 112 -1.88 -10.77 -4.71
CA VAL A 112 -1.49 -9.48 -5.29
C VAL A 112 -0.99 -9.60 -6.72
N ARG A 113 -0.40 -10.74 -7.13
CA ARG A 113 -0.08 -10.99 -8.54
C ARG A 113 -1.34 -10.99 -9.39
N LYS A 114 -2.40 -11.70 -8.95
CA LYS A 114 -3.71 -11.71 -9.61
C LYS A 114 -4.36 -10.33 -9.61
N ARG A 115 -4.32 -9.64 -8.45
CA ARG A 115 -4.82 -8.26 -8.33
C ARG A 115 -4.15 -7.33 -9.33
N GLY A 116 -2.82 -7.39 -9.45
CA GLY A 116 -2.07 -6.58 -10.41
C GLY A 116 -2.48 -6.83 -11.85
N ILE A 117 -2.67 -8.11 -12.24
CA ILE A 117 -3.14 -8.51 -13.57
C ILE A 117 -4.55 -7.96 -13.83
N PHE A 118 -5.49 -8.13 -12.89
CA PHE A 118 -6.87 -7.64 -13.06
C PHE A 118 -6.91 -6.11 -13.16
N MET A 119 -6.22 -5.41 -12.27
CA MET A 119 -6.18 -3.95 -12.30
C MET A 119 -5.53 -3.40 -13.58
N GLN A 120 -4.48 -4.06 -14.08
CA GLN A 120 -3.78 -3.63 -15.29
C GLN A 120 -4.63 -3.82 -16.55
N ASN A 121 -5.46 -4.88 -16.60
CA ASN A 121 -6.16 -5.29 -17.80
C ASN A 121 -7.65 -4.90 -17.83
N THR A 122 -8.22 -4.41 -16.73
CA THR A 122 -9.66 -4.07 -16.65
C THR A 122 -10.02 -2.88 -17.53
N VAL A 123 -9.14 -1.88 -17.63
CA VAL A 123 -9.36 -0.70 -18.48
C VAL A 123 -8.27 -0.65 -19.54
N PRO A 124 -8.63 -0.49 -20.82
CA PRO A 124 -7.65 -0.36 -21.89
C PRO A 124 -6.65 0.77 -21.62
N LYS A 125 -5.39 0.53 -21.99
CA LYS A 125 -4.32 1.51 -21.81
C LYS A 125 -4.66 2.83 -22.49
N GLY A 126 -4.60 3.92 -21.74
CA GLY A 126 -4.86 5.28 -22.22
C GLY A 126 -6.30 5.75 -22.07
N GLU A 127 -7.24 4.90 -21.64
CA GLU A 127 -8.63 5.31 -21.34
C GLU A 127 -8.80 5.87 -19.94
N GLY A 128 -7.98 5.42 -18.98
CA GLY A 128 -7.97 5.92 -17.62
C GLY A 128 -6.73 6.75 -17.30
N ALA A 129 -6.82 7.54 -16.23
CA ALA A 129 -5.69 8.33 -15.72
C ALA A 129 -5.82 8.57 -14.22
N MET A 130 -4.70 8.97 -13.62
CA MET A 130 -4.63 9.45 -12.25
C MET A 130 -3.76 10.71 -12.19
N ALA A 131 -4.08 11.62 -11.25
CA ALA A 131 -3.27 12.81 -11.02
C ALA A 131 -3.14 13.09 -9.52
N ALA A 132 -1.95 13.45 -9.08
CA ALA A 132 -1.71 13.93 -7.73
C ALA A 132 -1.99 15.43 -7.65
N VAL A 133 -2.84 15.83 -6.72
CA VAL A 133 -3.19 17.21 -6.39
C VAL A 133 -2.47 17.59 -5.10
N ILE A 134 -1.63 18.61 -5.15
CA ILE A 134 -0.73 18.97 -4.06
C ILE A 134 -0.96 20.41 -3.64
N GLY A 135 -1.12 20.63 -2.33
CA GLY A 135 -1.24 21.96 -1.74
C GLY A 135 -2.65 22.55 -1.82
N ALA A 136 -3.66 21.71 -1.90
CA ALA A 136 -5.06 22.12 -1.88
C ALA A 136 -5.83 21.41 -0.75
N GLU A 137 -6.84 22.09 -0.20
CA GLU A 137 -7.74 21.51 0.79
C GLU A 137 -8.70 20.53 0.13
N THR A 138 -9.09 19.50 0.87
CA THR A 138 -9.97 18.43 0.39
C THR A 138 -11.30 18.96 -0.15
N GLU A 139 -11.93 19.89 0.57
CA GLU A 139 -13.22 20.47 0.21
C GLU A 139 -13.18 21.24 -1.12
N LEU A 140 -12.06 21.91 -1.41
CA LEU A 140 -11.87 22.58 -2.70
C LEU A 140 -11.77 21.56 -3.83
N ILE A 141 -11.04 20.46 -3.61
CA ILE A 141 -10.91 19.40 -4.61
C ILE A 141 -12.27 18.76 -4.87
N GLU A 142 -12.98 18.34 -3.83
CA GLU A 142 -14.31 17.74 -3.95
C GLU A 142 -15.29 18.66 -4.68
N LYS A 143 -15.29 19.97 -4.36
CA LYS A 143 -16.11 20.96 -5.04
C LYS A 143 -15.77 21.09 -6.53
N CYS A 144 -14.49 21.05 -6.89
CA CYS A 144 -14.06 21.12 -8.28
C CYS A 144 -14.43 19.86 -9.08
N LEU A 145 -14.42 18.69 -8.42
CA LEU A 145 -14.76 17.42 -9.06
C LEU A 145 -16.28 17.20 -9.19
N ALA A 146 -17.09 17.72 -8.26
CA ALA A 146 -18.51 17.45 -8.19
C ALA A 146 -19.30 17.64 -9.51
N PRO A 147 -19.00 18.64 -10.37
CA PRO A 147 -19.68 18.81 -11.66
C PRO A 147 -19.10 17.96 -12.80
N ILE A 148 -18.04 17.18 -12.57
CA ILE A 148 -17.35 16.42 -13.60
C ILE A 148 -17.67 14.94 -13.43
N GLU A 149 -18.32 14.35 -14.44
CA GLU A 149 -18.59 12.91 -14.46
C GLU A 149 -17.31 12.11 -14.70
N ASP A 150 -17.29 10.84 -14.28
CA ASP A 150 -16.21 9.88 -14.52
C ASP A 150 -14.84 10.25 -13.91
N VAL A 151 -14.83 11.11 -12.89
CA VAL A 151 -13.65 11.39 -12.06
C VAL A 151 -14.03 11.30 -10.57
N SER A 152 -13.11 10.79 -9.77
CA SER A 152 -13.28 10.66 -8.32
C SER A 152 -11.95 10.78 -7.58
N ILE A 153 -11.99 10.77 -6.26
CA ILE A 153 -10.77 10.72 -5.44
C ILE A 153 -10.34 9.27 -5.27
N ALA A 154 -9.11 8.97 -5.66
CA ALA A 154 -8.46 7.66 -5.47
C ALA A 154 -7.85 7.52 -4.07
N ASN A 155 -7.13 8.55 -3.60
CA ASN A 155 -6.42 8.51 -2.34
C ASN A 155 -6.57 9.83 -1.57
N TYR A 156 -6.94 9.71 -0.31
CA TYR A 156 -6.76 10.74 0.71
C TYR A 156 -5.46 10.42 1.46
N ASN A 157 -4.32 10.93 0.97
CA ASN A 157 -3.01 10.53 1.48
C ASN A 157 -2.62 11.25 2.78
N CYS A 158 -2.73 12.56 2.79
CA CYS A 158 -2.44 13.43 3.94
C CYS A 158 -2.96 14.84 3.66
N PRO A 159 -3.00 15.75 4.66
CA PRO A 159 -3.35 17.15 4.44
C PRO A 159 -2.56 17.75 3.28
N GLY A 160 -3.29 18.29 2.29
CA GLY A 160 -2.71 18.88 1.09
C GLY A 160 -2.13 17.88 0.08
N GLN A 161 -2.48 16.59 0.13
CA GLN A 161 -2.10 15.63 -0.91
C GLN A 161 -3.18 14.58 -1.14
N ILE A 162 -3.87 14.74 -2.26
CA ILE A 162 -4.95 13.87 -2.74
C ILE A 162 -4.59 13.36 -4.14
N VAL A 163 -5.01 12.14 -4.46
CA VAL A 163 -4.92 11.60 -5.83
C VAL A 163 -6.32 11.48 -6.39
N ILE A 164 -6.53 12.01 -7.60
CA ILE A 164 -7.76 11.88 -8.38
C ILE A 164 -7.58 10.82 -9.46
N THR A 165 -8.68 10.18 -9.87
CA THR A 165 -8.70 9.03 -10.78
C THR A 165 -9.97 9.01 -11.60
N GLY A 166 -9.93 8.41 -12.79
CA GLY A 166 -11.10 8.23 -13.62
C GLY A 166 -10.78 8.12 -15.10
N LYS A 167 -11.76 8.44 -15.96
CA LYS A 167 -11.50 8.53 -17.40
C LYS A 167 -10.47 9.62 -17.68
N LYS A 168 -9.58 9.35 -18.62
CA LYS A 168 -8.45 10.25 -18.93
C LYS A 168 -8.93 11.69 -19.17
N LEU A 169 -9.90 11.90 -20.05
CA LEU A 169 -10.42 13.23 -20.36
C LEU A 169 -11.06 13.92 -19.14
N ALA A 170 -11.75 13.16 -18.28
CA ALA A 170 -12.36 13.70 -17.06
C ALA A 170 -11.29 14.12 -16.04
N VAL A 171 -10.20 13.33 -15.89
CA VAL A 171 -9.07 13.70 -15.04
C VAL A 171 -8.34 14.93 -15.58
N GLU A 172 -8.11 15.02 -16.88
CA GLU A 172 -7.51 16.20 -17.53
C GLU A 172 -8.38 17.45 -17.32
N GLN A 173 -9.71 17.35 -17.49
CA GLN A 173 -10.65 18.42 -17.20
C GLN A 173 -10.62 18.84 -15.73
N ALA A 174 -10.58 17.87 -14.80
CA ALA A 174 -10.48 18.13 -13.38
C ALA A 174 -9.19 18.88 -13.03
N VAL A 175 -8.06 18.51 -13.63
CA VAL A 175 -6.78 19.21 -13.46
C VAL A 175 -6.87 20.66 -13.91
N GLU A 176 -7.48 20.94 -15.04
CA GLU A 176 -7.65 22.32 -15.52
C GLU A 176 -8.61 23.12 -14.61
N THR A 177 -9.69 22.50 -14.16
CA THR A 177 -10.63 23.12 -13.20
C THR A 177 -9.94 23.47 -11.88
N LEU A 178 -9.11 22.54 -11.34
CA LEU A 178 -8.34 22.74 -10.13
C LEU A 178 -7.29 23.88 -10.29
N LYS A 179 -6.60 23.93 -11.42
CA LYS A 179 -5.68 25.03 -11.73
C LYS A 179 -6.40 26.37 -11.80
N ALA A 180 -7.56 26.43 -12.46
CA ALA A 180 -8.38 27.64 -12.52
C ALA A 180 -8.88 28.07 -11.14
N ALA A 181 -9.09 27.13 -10.21
CA ALA A 181 -9.42 27.40 -8.81
C ALA A 181 -8.21 27.79 -7.95
N GLY A 182 -7.00 27.91 -8.52
CA GLY A 182 -5.80 28.35 -7.83
C GLY A 182 -4.89 27.24 -7.31
N VAL A 183 -5.16 25.99 -7.63
CA VAL A 183 -4.28 24.86 -7.26
C VAL A 183 -3.01 24.90 -8.11
N ARG A 184 -1.88 25.11 -7.48
CA ARG A 184 -0.59 25.35 -8.17
C ARG A 184 0.05 24.09 -8.73
N ARG A 185 -0.22 22.91 -8.15
CA ARG A 185 0.48 21.67 -8.50
C ARG A 185 -0.46 20.49 -8.65
N CYS A 186 -0.71 20.13 -9.90
CA CYS A 186 -1.34 18.87 -10.29
C CYS A 186 -0.35 18.10 -11.17
N VAL A 187 -0.07 16.85 -10.84
CA VAL A 187 0.92 16.00 -11.53
C VAL A 187 0.22 14.75 -12.03
N MET A 188 0.17 14.57 -13.35
CA MET A 188 -0.30 13.32 -13.96
C MET A 188 0.63 12.18 -13.55
N LEU A 189 0.05 11.06 -13.09
CA LEU A 189 0.81 9.90 -12.66
C LEU A 189 1.06 8.95 -13.83
N ASN A 190 2.25 8.36 -13.88
CA ASN A 190 2.58 7.31 -14.84
C ASN A 190 2.08 5.96 -14.32
N VAL A 191 0.79 5.69 -14.51
CA VAL A 191 0.12 4.45 -14.09
C VAL A 191 -0.62 3.82 -15.26
N SER A 192 -0.86 2.50 -15.18
CA SER A 192 -1.48 1.74 -16.26
C SER A 192 -3.01 1.87 -16.32
N GLY A 193 -3.66 2.42 -15.30
CA GLY A 193 -5.12 2.50 -15.25
C GLY A 193 -5.66 3.45 -14.18
N PRO A 194 -6.99 3.65 -14.16
CA PRO A 194 -7.71 4.53 -13.22
C PRO A 194 -7.98 3.79 -11.91
N PHE A 195 -6.91 3.44 -11.17
CA PHE A 195 -7.03 2.68 -9.94
C PHE A 195 -7.88 3.40 -8.91
N HIS A 196 -8.57 2.64 -8.06
CA HIS A 196 -9.45 3.15 -7.02
C HIS A 196 -10.62 4.01 -7.53
N SER A 197 -11.03 3.81 -8.79
CA SER A 197 -12.23 4.40 -9.38
C SER A 197 -13.32 3.33 -9.61
N PRO A 198 -14.59 3.73 -9.83
CA PRO A 198 -15.64 2.79 -10.23
C PRO A 198 -15.33 1.96 -11.48
N MET A 199 -14.41 2.43 -12.35
CA MET A 199 -13.97 1.69 -13.52
C MET A 199 -13.24 0.38 -13.16
N MET A 200 -12.79 0.23 -11.91
CA MET A 200 -12.13 -0.98 -11.38
C MET A 200 -13.10 -2.00 -10.77
N ILE A 201 -14.42 -1.78 -10.80
CA ILE A 201 -15.40 -2.75 -10.27
C ILE A 201 -15.19 -4.15 -10.87
N PRO A 202 -15.01 -4.33 -12.19
CA PRO A 202 -14.79 -5.67 -12.74
C PRO A 202 -13.49 -6.34 -12.22
N ALA A 203 -12.44 -5.56 -11.92
CA ALA A 203 -11.24 -6.09 -11.28
C ALA A 203 -11.52 -6.58 -9.84
N GLY A 204 -12.36 -5.86 -9.11
CA GLY A 204 -12.81 -6.26 -7.77
C GLY A 204 -13.63 -7.54 -7.78
N GLU A 205 -14.54 -7.69 -8.74
CA GLU A 205 -15.33 -8.91 -8.93
C GLU A 205 -14.47 -10.13 -9.29
N ALA A 206 -13.48 -9.95 -10.19
CA ALA A 206 -12.54 -11.00 -10.53
C ALA A 206 -11.66 -11.39 -9.32
N LEU A 207 -11.25 -10.41 -8.53
CA LEU A 207 -10.48 -10.62 -7.30
C LEU A 207 -11.31 -11.36 -6.24
N ASP A 208 -12.60 -11.03 -6.10
CA ASP A 208 -13.50 -11.75 -5.19
C ASP A 208 -13.61 -13.23 -5.56
N GLN A 209 -13.69 -13.55 -6.86
CA GLN A 209 -13.71 -14.93 -7.35
C GLN A 209 -12.42 -15.69 -7.00
N GLU A 210 -11.24 -15.07 -7.19
CA GLU A 210 -9.95 -15.66 -6.81
C GLU A 210 -9.86 -15.97 -5.30
N MET A 211 -10.55 -15.20 -4.47
CA MET A 211 -10.58 -15.39 -3.01
C MET A 211 -11.59 -16.44 -2.52
N THR A 212 -12.40 -17.04 -3.42
CA THR A 212 -13.50 -17.95 -3.03
C THR A 212 -12.99 -19.17 -2.25
N ASP A 213 -11.90 -19.77 -2.70
CA ASP A 213 -11.33 -20.99 -2.11
C ASP A 213 -10.10 -20.72 -1.21
N MET A 214 -9.81 -19.44 -0.93
CA MET A 214 -8.69 -19.10 -0.06
C MET A 214 -8.95 -19.51 1.37
N GLN A 215 -7.89 -20.00 2.01
CA GLN A 215 -7.91 -20.33 3.44
C GLN A 215 -7.53 -19.07 4.23
N TRP A 216 -8.51 -18.56 4.95
CA TRP A 216 -8.32 -17.43 5.87
C TRP A 216 -8.06 -17.95 7.28
N SER A 217 -7.22 -17.26 8.02
CA SER A 217 -6.94 -17.54 9.43
C SER A 217 -7.48 -16.42 10.32
N GLU A 218 -7.75 -16.70 11.58
CA GLU A 218 -8.14 -15.67 12.53
C GLU A 218 -7.03 -14.62 12.70
N LEU A 219 -7.43 -13.37 12.78
CA LEU A 219 -6.50 -12.26 13.01
C LEU A 219 -5.92 -12.35 14.43
N LYS A 220 -4.61 -12.31 14.55
CA LYS A 220 -3.89 -12.26 15.84
C LYS A 220 -3.86 -10.84 16.42
N ILE A 221 -3.84 -9.86 15.54
CA ILE A 221 -3.91 -8.42 15.82
C ILE A 221 -4.82 -7.77 14.77
N PRO A 222 -5.43 -6.61 15.06
CA PRO A 222 -6.22 -5.90 14.06
C PRO A 222 -5.36 -5.33 12.93
N TYR A 223 -5.98 -5.16 11.76
CA TYR A 223 -5.46 -4.29 10.72
C TYR A 223 -6.46 -3.16 10.42
N VAL A 224 -5.99 -2.06 9.81
CA VAL A 224 -6.87 -0.96 9.39
C VAL A 224 -7.09 -1.04 7.89
N THR A 225 -8.37 -1.12 7.47
CA THR A 225 -8.71 -1.22 6.06
C THR A 225 -8.73 0.13 5.35
N ASN A 226 -8.31 0.17 4.09
CA ASN A 226 -8.32 1.38 3.26
C ASN A 226 -9.73 1.89 2.96
N VAL A 227 -10.73 1.01 2.92
CA VAL A 227 -12.10 1.34 2.48
C VAL A 227 -12.84 2.21 3.49
N THR A 228 -12.75 1.89 4.77
CA THR A 228 -13.48 2.57 5.84
C THR A 228 -12.60 3.35 6.80
N ALA A 229 -11.28 3.12 6.78
CA ALA A 229 -10.31 3.59 7.78
C ALA A 229 -10.60 3.07 9.21
N GLU A 230 -11.31 1.95 9.33
CA GLU A 230 -11.64 1.30 10.60
C GLU A 230 -10.81 0.05 10.82
N TYR A 231 -10.70 -0.35 12.08
CA TYR A 231 -10.07 -1.62 12.44
C TYR A 231 -10.91 -2.80 11.97
N VAL A 232 -10.26 -3.79 11.40
CA VAL A 232 -10.83 -5.11 11.12
C VAL A 232 -10.26 -6.09 12.15
N THR A 233 -11.16 -6.72 12.87
CA THR A 233 -10.85 -7.74 13.90
C THR A 233 -11.46 -9.09 13.56
N ASP A 234 -12.42 -9.12 12.64
CA ASP A 234 -13.03 -10.33 12.09
C ASP A 234 -12.55 -10.57 10.67
N ILE A 235 -11.81 -11.66 10.46
CA ILE A 235 -11.25 -12.03 9.15
C ILE A 235 -12.33 -12.22 8.08
N HIS A 236 -13.55 -12.57 8.45
CA HIS A 236 -14.65 -12.78 7.50
C HIS A 236 -15.06 -11.52 6.73
N GLU A 237 -14.74 -10.33 7.24
CA GLU A 237 -14.97 -9.07 6.54
C GLU A 237 -13.93 -8.81 5.42
N THR A 238 -12.75 -9.41 5.54
CA THR A 238 -11.57 -9.09 4.71
C THR A 238 -11.80 -9.32 3.23
N ARG A 239 -12.41 -10.44 2.83
CA ARG A 239 -12.67 -10.76 1.42
C ARG A 239 -13.49 -9.67 0.72
N ALA A 240 -14.60 -9.26 1.32
CA ALA A 240 -15.47 -8.23 0.77
C ALA A 240 -14.79 -6.85 0.74
N LEU A 241 -13.99 -6.53 1.77
CA LEU A 241 -13.22 -5.29 1.84
C LEU A 241 -12.15 -5.23 0.75
N LEU A 242 -11.38 -6.30 0.52
CA LEU A 242 -10.36 -6.35 -0.53
C LEU A 242 -10.96 -6.27 -1.94
N ALA A 243 -12.08 -6.96 -2.19
CA ALA A 243 -12.79 -6.85 -3.47
C ALA A 243 -13.27 -5.41 -3.73
N LYS A 244 -13.77 -4.73 -2.71
CA LYS A 244 -14.22 -3.34 -2.80
C LYS A 244 -13.06 -2.35 -2.91
N GLN A 245 -11.92 -2.63 -2.30
CA GLN A 245 -10.78 -1.71 -2.18
C GLN A 245 -10.27 -1.21 -3.53
N VAL A 246 -10.18 -2.08 -4.54
CA VAL A 246 -9.61 -1.72 -5.87
C VAL A 246 -10.43 -0.68 -6.63
N ALA A 247 -11.73 -0.56 -6.29
CA ALA A 247 -12.69 0.37 -6.89
C ALA A 247 -13.13 1.49 -5.92
N SER A 248 -12.51 1.58 -4.74
CA SER A 248 -12.86 2.55 -3.71
C SER A 248 -11.66 3.42 -3.34
N SER A 249 -11.94 4.62 -2.84
CA SER A 249 -10.90 5.52 -2.32
C SER A 249 -10.12 4.89 -1.18
N VAL A 250 -8.81 5.09 -1.20
CA VAL A 250 -7.90 4.75 -0.10
C VAL A 250 -7.93 5.89 0.92
N ARG A 251 -8.45 5.63 2.11
CA ARG A 251 -8.61 6.60 3.19
C ARG A 251 -7.39 6.61 4.13
N TRP A 252 -6.19 6.80 3.56
CA TRP A 252 -4.95 6.68 4.31
C TRP A 252 -4.82 7.67 5.46
N GLN A 253 -5.10 8.95 5.22
CA GLN A 253 -5.07 9.98 6.26
C GLN A 253 -5.96 9.58 7.44
N ALA A 254 -7.23 9.25 7.18
CA ALA A 254 -8.17 8.85 8.21
C ALA A 254 -7.73 7.58 8.97
N SER A 255 -7.10 6.61 8.28
CA SER A 255 -6.52 5.41 8.91
C SER A 255 -5.43 5.76 9.92
N MET A 256 -4.53 6.69 9.56
CA MET A 256 -3.47 7.14 10.47
C MET A 256 -4.03 7.94 11.65
N GLU A 257 -4.95 8.87 11.37
CA GLU A 257 -5.63 9.66 12.41
C GLU A 257 -6.38 8.76 13.40
N ARG A 258 -7.06 7.71 12.90
CA ARG A 258 -7.74 6.72 13.75
C ARG A 258 -6.76 5.99 14.67
N MET A 259 -5.65 5.46 14.14
CA MET A 259 -4.65 4.77 14.96
C MET A 259 -4.03 5.69 16.01
N ILE A 260 -3.74 6.94 15.66
CA ILE A 260 -3.20 7.94 16.60
C ILE A 260 -4.22 8.23 17.71
N ALA A 261 -5.49 8.41 17.37
CA ALA A 261 -6.56 8.62 18.34
C ALA A 261 -6.72 7.44 19.32
N ASP A 262 -6.44 6.23 18.86
CA ASP A 262 -6.48 5.00 19.68
C ASP A 262 -5.14 4.70 20.40
N GLY A 263 -4.22 5.67 20.42
CA GLY A 263 -3.00 5.64 21.22
C GLY A 263 -1.81 4.94 20.54
N VAL A 264 -1.83 4.75 19.23
CA VAL A 264 -0.63 4.35 18.48
C VAL A 264 0.31 5.53 18.41
N ASP A 265 1.49 5.40 18.97
CA ASP A 265 2.49 6.46 19.08
C ASP A 265 3.77 6.19 18.28
N ILE A 266 3.96 4.94 17.84
CA ILE A 266 5.11 4.52 17.04
C ILE A 266 4.63 3.84 15.75
N PHE A 267 5.14 4.33 14.62
CA PHE A 267 4.89 3.77 13.30
C PHE A 267 6.20 3.30 12.66
N VAL A 268 6.21 2.11 12.11
CA VAL A 268 7.36 1.56 11.37
C VAL A 268 6.93 1.33 9.93
N GLU A 269 7.41 2.17 9.01
CA GLU A 269 7.24 1.97 7.57
C GLU A 269 8.24 0.92 7.09
N ILE A 270 7.73 -0.22 6.63
CA ILE A 270 8.52 -1.36 6.18
C ILE A 270 8.36 -1.53 4.68
N GLY A 271 9.45 -1.33 3.94
CA GLY A 271 9.45 -1.41 2.49
C GLY A 271 10.32 -0.35 1.84
N PRO A 272 10.43 -0.34 0.49
CA PRO A 272 11.24 0.65 -0.21
C PRO A 272 10.65 2.06 -0.08
N GLY A 273 11.52 3.04 0.06
CA GLY A 273 11.14 4.46 0.14
C GLY A 273 10.81 4.95 1.56
N LYS A 274 10.19 6.12 1.61
CA LYS A 274 9.77 6.79 2.86
C LYS A 274 8.52 7.65 2.63
N THR A 275 7.65 7.18 1.76
CA THR A 275 6.46 7.91 1.33
C THR A 275 5.47 8.08 2.47
N LEU A 276 5.21 7.00 3.22
CA LEU A 276 4.26 7.02 4.34
C LEU A 276 4.79 7.85 5.50
N ALA A 277 6.09 7.81 5.80
CA ALA A 277 6.73 8.69 6.76
C ALA A 277 6.59 10.16 6.34
N GLY A 278 6.67 10.44 5.04
CA GLY A 278 6.40 11.78 4.49
C GLY A 278 4.95 12.24 4.72
N PHE A 279 3.98 11.35 4.56
CA PHE A 279 2.57 11.63 4.85
C PHE A 279 2.33 11.85 6.34
N MET A 280 2.91 10.98 7.18
CA MET A 280 2.78 11.08 8.63
C MET A 280 3.25 12.43 9.18
N ARG A 281 4.35 12.99 8.67
CA ARG A 281 4.82 14.32 9.07
C ARG A 281 3.80 15.44 8.83
N LYS A 282 2.91 15.26 7.84
CA LYS A 282 1.82 16.20 7.56
C LYS A 282 0.56 15.90 8.37
N ILE A 283 0.32 14.63 8.69
CA ILE A 283 -0.82 14.19 9.50
C ILE A 283 -0.57 14.52 10.97
N ASN A 284 0.56 14.07 11.52
CA ASN A 284 0.95 14.35 12.91
C ASN A 284 2.47 14.41 13.06
N ARG A 285 2.98 15.61 13.34
CA ARG A 285 4.43 15.86 13.51
C ARG A 285 5.01 15.25 14.79
N ASN A 286 4.17 14.89 15.74
CA ASN A 286 4.59 14.34 17.04
C ASN A 286 4.64 12.80 17.02
N ALA A 287 4.06 12.13 16.02
CA ALA A 287 4.16 10.69 15.88
C ALA A 287 5.60 10.28 15.57
N LYS A 288 6.10 9.26 16.27
CA LYS A 288 7.40 8.66 15.95
C LYS A 288 7.25 7.74 14.74
N VAL A 289 8.03 8.01 13.70
CA VAL A 289 8.01 7.22 12.47
C VAL A 289 9.41 6.75 12.14
N TYR A 290 9.56 5.44 12.08
CA TYR A 290 10.77 4.77 11.61
C TYR A 290 10.56 4.27 10.19
N THR A 291 11.64 4.22 9.41
CA THR A 291 11.60 3.65 8.04
C THR A 291 12.62 2.52 7.95
N VAL A 292 12.22 1.39 7.41
CA VAL A 292 13.04 0.21 7.20
C VAL A 292 13.13 -0.06 5.72
N ASN A 293 14.24 0.38 5.10
CA ASN A 293 14.55 0.21 3.68
C ASN A 293 15.76 -0.72 3.47
N THR A 294 16.64 -0.77 4.46
CA THR A 294 17.91 -1.50 4.44
C THR A 294 18.08 -2.31 5.72
N VAL A 295 18.98 -3.27 5.70
CA VAL A 295 19.35 -4.04 6.90
C VAL A 295 19.88 -3.12 8.00
N ASP A 296 20.65 -2.08 7.65
CA ASP A 296 21.14 -1.10 8.63
C ASP A 296 19.99 -0.34 9.30
N ASP A 297 18.92 0.00 8.56
CA ASP A 297 17.73 0.62 9.13
C ASP A 297 17.04 -0.35 10.10
N ALA A 298 16.87 -1.62 9.71
CA ALA A 298 16.27 -2.64 10.54
C ALA A 298 17.05 -2.83 11.86
N GLN A 299 18.37 -2.91 11.79
CA GLN A 299 19.22 -3.07 12.97
C GLN A 299 19.09 -1.87 13.94
N LYS A 300 19.06 -0.64 13.42
CA LYS A 300 18.85 0.56 14.24
C LYS A 300 17.48 0.54 14.93
N VAL A 301 16.43 0.21 14.19
CA VAL A 301 15.08 0.14 14.75
C VAL A 301 15.01 -0.94 15.83
N ILE A 302 15.55 -2.13 15.60
CA ILE A 302 15.59 -3.22 16.57
C ILE A 302 16.36 -2.81 17.83
N GLU A 303 17.48 -2.13 17.70
CA GLU A 303 18.28 -1.67 18.84
C GLU A 303 17.53 -0.63 19.69
N GLU A 304 16.90 0.36 19.04
CA GLU A 304 16.09 1.36 19.75
C GLU A 304 14.90 0.71 20.50
N PHE A 305 14.23 -0.27 19.91
CA PHE A 305 13.13 -0.96 20.57
C PHE A 305 13.59 -1.82 21.73
N ARG A 306 14.75 -2.46 21.66
CA ARG A 306 15.33 -3.19 22.82
C ARG A 306 15.58 -2.28 24.01
N GLN A 307 15.96 -1.02 23.76
CA GLN A 307 16.19 -0.03 24.83
C GLN A 307 14.89 0.53 25.42
N LEU A 308 13.75 0.45 24.70
CA LEU A 308 12.44 0.89 25.17
C LEU A 308 11.70 -0.17 26.02
N ILE A 309 12.14 -1.44 25.95
CA ILE A 309 11.54 -2.58 26.66
C ILE A 309 12.27 -2.87 27.99
N ILE A 310 13.49 -2.35 28.17
CA ILE A 310 14.25 -2.39 29.42
C ILE A 310 13.87 -1.20 30.31
#